data_aa5874e106a853ee57f43394c1a1a085
#
_entry.id   aa5874e106a853ee57f43394c1a1a085
#
_cell.length_a   1.000
_cell.length_b   1.000
_cell.length_c   1.000
_cell.angle_alpha   90.00
_cell.angle_beta   90.00
_cell.angle_gamma   90.00
#
_symmetry.space_group_name_H-M   'P 1'
#
loop_
_entity.id
_entity.type
_entity.pdbx_description
1 polymer ?
#
loop_
_entity_poly.entity_id
_entity_poly.type
_entity_poly.pdbx_seq_one_letter_code
_entity_poly.pdbx_strand_id
1 'polypeptide(L)'
;ETGESIDQFVVVKEKENGKTVTNRYFVKENGGVLKNTFRSIPELNDKLYYFGADGKAVRGINTINGKKYYFNTRYSYIMTGLCSVNENIYYFNKSNYTMETNTTKIVAGKLKLDIGSDGRVYNMTKLDDSDLANMLYSGFSKMGTVYSHNYEEGLDCSNYVSEILREIGLNTFSKDERTSQKHAIYCEQNNLTESKKNLQPGDILFYNNTNCSNIKKYGHCSRALENGMHVHHVAIYIGDGKIMESTSGVNKDYEHAGVRIYNLSQSSTYYIYSAAR
;
A
#
# COMPACT_ATOMS: atom_id res chain seq x y z
N GLU A 1 -2.17 -45.62 -0.52
CA GLU A 1 -2.77 -44.31 -0.87
C GLU A 1 -1.83 -43.62 -1.85
N THR A 2 -2.18 -43.67 -3.14
CA THR A 2 -1.51 -42.91 -4.18
C THR A 2 -1.94 -41.44 -4.02
N GLY A 3 -1.17 -40.66 -3.25
CA GLY A 3 -1.34 -39.23 -3.20
C GLY A 3 -1.05 -38.67 -4.59
N GLU A 4 -2.07 -38.20 -5.29
CA GLU A 4 -1.88 -37.44 -6.50
C GLU A 4 -1.03 -36.22 -6.17
N SER A 5 0.19 -36.19 -6.70
CA SER A 5 1.07 -35.03 -6.62
C SER A 5 0.54 -33.98 -7.60
N ILE A 6 -0.09 -32.95 -7.09
CA ILE A 6 -0.58 -31.82 -7.89
C ILE A 6 0.39 -30.65 -7.85
N ASP A 7 0.47 -29.88 -8.92
CA ASP A 7 1.16 -28.59 -8.98
C ASP A 7 0.71 -27.70 -7.82
N GLN A 8 1.64 -27.21 -6.98
CA GLN A 8 1.29 -26.52 -5.75
C GLN A 8 2.14 -25.27 -5.49
N PHE A 9 1.47 -24.16 -5.12
CA PHE A 9 2.13 -22.99 -4.56
C PHE A 9 2.41 -23.19 -3.07
N VAL A 10 3.69 -23.12 -2.68
CA VAL A 10 4.14 -23.43 -1.33
C VAL A 10 4.80 -22.22 -0.67
N VAL A 11 4.46 -21.98 0.60
CA VAL A 11 5.03 -20.91 1.42
C VAL A 11 5.84 -21.55 2.56
N VAL A 12 7.15 -21.29 2.59
CA VAL A 12 8.09 -21.90 3.53
C VAL A 12 8.77 -20.83 4.36
N LYS A 13 8.89 -21.07 5.67
CA LYS A 13 9.74 -20.24 6.56
C LYS A 13 11.11 -20.89 6.67
N GLU A 14 12.13 -20.19 6.23
CA GLU A 14 13.51 -20.66 6.19
C GLU A 14 14.41 -19.76 7.03
N LYS A 15 15.57 -20.29 7.44
CA LYS A 15 16.62 -19.51 8.10
C LYS A 15 17.63 -19.07 7.05
N GLU A 16 17.76 -17.74 6.87
CA GLU A 16 18.77 -17.12 6.01
C GLU A 16 19.57 -16.12 6.85
N ASN A 17 20.88 -16.31 6.92
CA ASN A 17 21.79 -15.46 7.72
C ASN A 17 21.28 -15.22 9.16
N GLY A 18 20.77 -16.26 9.83
CA GLY A 18 20.24 -16.21 11.18
C GLY A 18 18.84 -15.60 11.33
N LYS A 19 18.26 -15.05 10.27
CA LYS A 19 16.90 -14.48 10.25
C LYS A 19 15.90 -15.47 9.67
N THR A 20 14.66 -15.47 10.17
CA THR A 20 13.58 -16.23 9.55
C THR A 20 13.00 -15.44 8.39
N VAL A 21 13.06 -16.02 7.19
CA VAL A 21 12.52 -15.45 5.95
C VAL A 21 11.35 -16.32 5.46
N THR A 22 10.37 -15.71 4.85
CA THR A 22 9.24 -16.45 4.25
C THR A 22 9.44 -16.51 2.75
N ASN A 23 9.85 -17.66 2.23
CA ASN A 23 10.03 -17.90 0.80
C ASN A 23 8.80 -18.57 0.17
N ARG A 24 8.65 -18.42 -1.13
CA ARG A 24 7.53 -18.94 -1.91
C ARG A 24 8.08 -19.69 -3.11
N TYR A 25 7.53 -20.88 -3.34
CA TYR A 25 7.92 -21.78 -4.42
C TYR A 25 6.68 -22.26 -5.16
N PHE A 26 6.86 -22.69 -6.38
CA PHE A 26 5.86 -23.45 -7.09
C PHE A 26 6.43 -24.85 -7.38
N VAL A 27 5.87 -25.85 -6.71
CA VAL A 27 6.28 -27.25 -6.83
C VAL A 27 5.43 -27.92 -7.88
N LYS A 28 6.08 -28.60 -8.83
CA LYS A 28 5.43 -29.35 -9.90
C LYS A 28 5.05 -30.75 -9.41
N GLU A 29 4.16 -31.42 -10.13
CA GLU A 29 3.77 -32.81 -9.88
C GLU A 29 4.94 -33.78 -9.72
N ASN A 30 6.02 -33.57 -10.47
CA ASN A 30 7.23 -34.39 -10.39
C ASN A 30 8.16 -34.03 -9.22
N GLY A 31 7.73 -33.19 -8.29
CA GLY A 31 8.50 -32.74 -7.15
C GLY A 31 9.56 -31.65 -7.44
N GLY A 32 9.76 -31.28 -8.71
CA GLY A 32 10.67 -30.21 -9.09
C GLY A 32 10.05 -28.83 -8.84
N VAL A 33 10.88 -27.80 -8.56
CA VAL A 33 10.42 -26.42 -8.43
C VAL A 33 10.52 -25.66 -9.75
N LEU A 34 9.58 -24.74 -10.00
CA LEU A 34 9.67 -23.81 -11.13
C LEU A 34 10.87 -22.87 -10.96
N LYS A 35 11.58 -22.61 -12.07
CA LYS A 35 12.72 -21.69 -12.11
C LYS A 35 12.71 -20.85 -13.37
N ASN A 36 13.24 -19.61 -13.27
CA ASN A 36 13.43 -18.68 -14.38
C ASN A 36 12.15 -18.46 -15.20
N THR A 37 10.99 -18.38 -14.56
CA THR A 37 9.71 -18.27 -15.28
C THR A 37 8.66 -17.49 -14.51
N PHE A 38 7.75 -16.90 -15.26
CA PHE A 38 6.51 -16.30 -14.72
C PHE A 38 5.44 -17.38 -14.55
N ARG A 39 4.66 -17.27 -13.48
CA ARG A 39 3.49 -18.12 -13.24
C ARG A 39 2.37 -17.32 -12.56
N SER A 40 1.18 -17.38 -13.13
CA SER A 40 -0.05 -16.95 -12.45
C SER A 40 -0.52 -18.04 -11.48
N ILE A 41 -1.01 -17.63 -10.32
CA ILE A 41 -1.51 -18.53 -9.27
C ILE A 41 -3.02 -18.32 -9.11
N PRO A 42 -3.86 -19.19 -9.68
CA PRO A 42 -5.32 -19.03 -9.66
C PRO A 42 -5.89 -18.93 -8.26
N GLU A 43 -5.40 -19.74 -7.30
CA GLU A 43 -5.85 -19.79 -5.91
C GLU A 43 -5.57 -18.46 -5.16
N LEU A 44 -4.75 -17.59 -5.74
CA LEU A 44 -4.42 -16.26 -5.23
C LEU A 44 -4.98 -15.14 -6.12
N ASN A 45 -6.16 -15.37 -6.74
CA ASN A 45 -6.80 -14.43 -7.66
C ASN A 45 -5.91 -14.07 -8.85
N ASP A 46 -5.34 -15.06 -9.50
CA ASP A 46 -4.47 -14.93 -10.68
C ASP A 46 -3.26 -14.01 -10.50
N LYS A 47 -2.79 -13.84 -9.27
CA LYS A 47 -1.57 -13.07 -9.02
C LYS A 47 -0.38 -13.68 -9.74
N LEU A 48 0.36 -12.83 -10.44
CA LEU A 48 1.53 -13.23 -11.21
C LEU A 48 2.80 -13.17 -10.35
N TYR A 49 3.60 -14.22 -10.42
CA TYR A 49 4.90 -14.36 -9.75
C TYR A 49 5.99 -14.62 -10.77
N TYR A 50 7.23 -14.32 -10.40
CA TYR A 50 8.42 -14.81 -11.11
C TYR A 50 9.27 -15.64 -10.16
N PHE A 51 9.60 -16.84 -10.54
CA PHE A 51 10.48 -17.74 -9.80
C PHE A 51 11.89 -17.63 -10.38
N GLY A 52 12.85 -17.24 -9.54
CA GLY A 52 14.25 -17.06 -9.94
C GLY A 52 15.00 -18.37 -10.22
N ALA A 53 16.29 -18.28 -10.45
CA ALA A 53 17.15 -19.45 -10.72
C ALA A 53 17.23 -20.45 -9.55
N ASP A 54 17.06 -19.97 -8.32
CA ASP A 54 16.98 -20.78 -7.09
C ASP A 54 15.59 -21.36 -6.82
N GLY A 55 14.59 -21.01 -7.66
CA GLY A 55 13.20 -21.42 -7.52
C GLY A 55 12.39 -20.58 -6.55
N LYS A 56 12.96 -19.57 -5.90
CA LYS A 56 12.24 -18.66 -5.02
C LYS A 56 11.49 -17.61 -5.83
N ALA A 57 10.28 -17.29 -5.39
CA ALA A 57 9.57 -16.12 -5.91
C ALA A 57 10.32 -14.83 -5.53
N VAL A 58 10.69 -14.04 -6.52
CA VAL A 58 11.49 -12.82 -6.34
C VAL A 58 10.70 -11.69 -5.67
N ARG A 59 11.42 -10.69 -5.13
CA ARG A 59 10.88 -9.53 -4.42
C ARG A 59 11.59 -8.25 -4.83
N GLY A 60 10.94 -7.11 -4.65
CA GLY A 60 11.52 -5.82 -4.99
C GLY A 60 11.64 -5.62 -6.51
N ILE A 61 12.47 -4.66 -6.92
CA ILE A 61 12.73 -4.39 -8.33
C ILE A 61 13.73 -5.43 -8.87
N ASN A 62 13.33 -6.16 -9.90
CA ASN A 62 14.16 -7.18 -10.56
C ASN A 62 14.25 -6.91 -12.07
N THR A 63 15.43 -7.14 -12.64
CA THR A 63 15.65 -7.11 -14.09
C THR A 63 15.56 -8.52 -14.65
N ILE A 64 14.57 -8.76 -15.51
CA ILE A 64 14.32 -10.05 -16.15
C ILE A 64 14.30 -9.82 -17.65
N ASN A 65 15.19 -10.49 -18.39
CA ASN A 65 15.35 -10.32 -19.83
C ASN A 65 15.47 -8.85 -20.26
N GLY A 66 16.29 -8.07 -19.54
CA GLY A 66 16.55 -6.65 -19.81
C GLY A 66 15.43 -5.68 -19.41
N LYS A 67 14.31 -6.14 -18.89
CA LYS A 67 13.17 -5.33 -18.44
C LYS A 67 13.06 -5.33 -16.93
N LYS A 68 12.74 -4.19 -16.31
CA LYS A 68 12.55 -4.07 -14.87
C LYS A 68 11.09 -4.28 -14.49
N TYR A 69 10.89 -5.06 -13.43
CA TYR A 69 9.59 -5.38 -12.83
C TYR A 69 9.65 -5.11 -11.33
N TYR A 70 8.51 -4.85 -10.69
CA TYR A 70 8.42 -4.73 -9.25
C TYR A 70 7.54 -5.83 -8.67
N PHE A 71 8.09 -6.57 -7.73
CA PHE A 71 7.40 -7.61 -6.99
C PHE A 71 7.19 -7.18 -5.54
N ASN A 72 6.00 -7.41 -5.04
CA ASN A 72 5.65 -7.10 -3.65
C ASN A 72 6.68 -7.69 -2.69
N THR A 73 7.28 -6.88 -1.82
CA THR A 73 8.35 -7.30 -0.92
C THR A 73 7.89 -8.32 0.12
N ARG A 74 6.60 -8.31 0.49
CA ARG A 74 6.02 -9.26 1.45
C ARG A 74 5.46 -10.52 0.79
N TYR A 75 4.75 -10.36 -0.32
CA TYR A 75 3.95 -11.43 -0.91
C TYR A 75 4.52 -11.95 -2.23
N SER A 76 5.56 -11.33 -2.79
CA SER A 76 6.28 -11.72 -4.01
C SER A 76 5.46 -11.70 -5.31
N TYR A 77 4.22 -11.23 -5.31
CA TYR A 77 3.47 -11.07 -6.56
C TYR A 77 3.82 -9.75 -7.25
N ILE A 78 3.65 -9.71 -8.58
CA ILE A 78 3.97 -8.53 -9.38
C ILE A 78 3.07 -7.34 -9.02
N MET A 79 3.66 -6.14 -9.00
CA MET A 79 2.98 -4.88 -8.71
C MET A 79 2.91 -4.04 -9.98
N THR A 80 1.79 -3.32 -10.17
CA THR A 80 1.56 -2.44 -11.33
C THR A 80 1.01 -1.08 -10.91
N GLY A 81 0.96 -0.13 -11.86
CA GLY A 81 0.55 1.24 -11.60
C GLY A 81 1.60 1.99 -10.80
N LEU A 82 1.18 3.02 -10.06
CA LEU A 82 2.06 3.75 -9.16
C LEU A 82 2.49 2.86 -7.99
N CYS A 83 3.79 2.88 -7.71
CA CYS A 83 4.41 2.19 -6.58
C CYS A 83 5.49 3.09 -5.99
N SER A 84 5.60 3.13 -4.68
CA SER A 84 6.78 3.68 -4.01
C SER A 84 7.73 2.55 -3.64
N VAL A 85 9.01 2.78 -3.86
CA VAL A 85 10.10 1.90 -3.42
C VAL A 85 11.12 2.80 -2.73
N ASN A 86 11.25 2.65 -1.43
CA ASN A 86 11.91 3.62 -0.59
C ASN A 86 11.22 5.01 -0.72
N GLU A 87 11.97 6.09 -0.82
CA GLU A 87 11.47 7.45 -1.07
C GLU A 87 11.07 7.71 -2.53
N ASN A 88 11.34 6.79 -3.44
CA ASN A 88 11.16 7.01 -4.87
C ASN A 88 9.80 6.49 -5.36
N ILE A 89 9.19 7.21 -6.29
CA ILE A 89 7.94 6.84 -6.96
C ILE A 89 8.27 6.34 -8.36
N TYR A 90 7.65 5.21 -8.73
CA TYR A 90 7.78 4.55 -10.02
C TYR A 90 6.39 4.25 -10.61
N TYR A 91 6.35 4.03 -11.91
CA TYR A 91 5.15 3.50 -12.57
C TYR A 91 5.49 2.21 -13.32
N PHE A 92 4.73 1.16 -13.03
CA PHE A 92 4.83 -0.13 -13.72
C PHE A 92 3.60 -0.32 -14.59
N ASN A 93 3.81 -0.55 -15.88
CA ASN A 93 2.76 -0.68 -16.88
C ASN A 93 1.80 -1.83 -16.52
N LYS A 94 0.50 -1.60 -16.63
CA LYS A 94 -0.52 -2.57 -16.24
C LYS A 94 -0.69 -3.73 -17.21
N SER A 95 -0.32 -3.54 -18.47
CA SER A 95 -0.49 -4.54 -19.52
C SER A 95 0.71 -5.46 -19.66
N ASN A 96 1.94 -4.91 -19.56
CA ASN A 96 3.17 -5.67 -19.73
C ASN A 96 4.03 -5.76 -18.46
N TYR A 97 3.58 -5.12 -17.37
CA TYR A 97 4.18 -5.14 -16.02
C TYR A 97 5.56 -4.47 -15.89
N THR A 98 6.09 -3.90 -16.96
CA THR A 98 7.45 -3.33 -16.96
C THR A 98 7.48 -1.92 -16.37
N MET A 99 8.61 -1.55 -15.78
CA MET A 99 8.89 -0.18 -15.37
C MET A 99 8.84 0.75 -16.57
N GLU A 100 8.12 1.84 -16.46
CA GLU A 100 8.10 2.89 -17.48
C GLU A 100 9.19 3.93 -17.22
N THR A 101 9.79 4.44 -18.29
CA THR A 101 10.88 5.42 -18.25
C THR A 101 10.64 6.50 -19.31
N ASN A 102 11.25 7.71 -19.13
CA ASN A 102 11.18 8.82 -20.08
C ASN A 102 9.75 9.15 -20.54
N THR A 103 8.82 9.25 -19.57
CA THR A 103 7.39 9.45 -19.85
C THR A 103 6.75 10.30 -18.77
N THR A 104 5.47 10.58 -18.92
CA THR A 104 4.66 11.27 -17.92
C THR A 104 3.45 10.44 -17.52
N LYS A 105 2.98 10.61 -16.28
CA LYS A 105 1.72 10.05 -15.78
C LYS A 105 0.89 11.15 -15.14
N ILE A 106 -0.43 11.01 -15.23
CA ILE A 106 -1.36 11.91 -14.55
C ILE A 106 -2.14 11.10 -13.53
N VAL A 107 -2.08 11.55 -12.27
CA VAL A 107 -2.79 10.95 -11.15
C VAL A 107 -4.11 11.69 -10.95
N ALA A 108 -5.21 10.94 -10.98
CA ALA A 108 -6.57 11.46 -10.74
C ALA A 108 -6.94 12.71 -11.58
N GLY A 109 -6.30 12.92 -12.74
CA GLY A 109 -6.50 14.12 -13.57
C GLY A 109 -5.95 15.42 -12.97
N LYS A 110 -5.18 15.36 -11.86
CA LYS A 110 -4.82 16.54 -11.05
C LYS A 110 -3.33 16.74 -10.84
N LEU A 111 -2.53 15.68 -10.85
CA LEU A 111 -1.10 15.74 -10.60
C LEU A 111 -0.33 15.06 -11.74
N LYS A 112 0.50 15.84 -12.45
CA LYS A 112 1.42 15.33 -13.47
C LYS A 112 2.71 14.89 -12.81
N LEU A 113 3.18 13.69 -13.16
CA LEU A 113 4.43 13.10 -12.73
C LEU A 113 5.35 12.93 -13.93
N ASP A 114 6.53 13.52 -13.91
CA ASP A 114 7.55 13.37 -14.93
C ASP A 114 8.54 12.27 -14.51
N ILE A 115 8.66 11.22 -15.32
CA ILE A 115 9.45 10.00 -15.05
C ILE A 115 10.72 10.01 -15.90
N GLY A 116 11.86 9.87 -15.24
CA GLY A 116 13.19 9.89 -15.85
C GLY A 116 13.59 8.57 -16.54
N SER A 117 14.81 8.55 -17.07
CA SER A 117 15.40 7.37 -17.73
C SER A 117 15.66 6.20 -16.76
N ASP A 118 15.80 6.48 -15.48
CA ASP A 118 15.96 5.46 -14.42
C ASP A 118 14.63 4.92 -13.89
N GLY A 119 13.49 5.49 -14.36
CA GLY A 119 12.13 5.15 -13.96
C GLY A 119 11.61 5.92 -12.74
N ARG A 120 12.42 6.78 -12.11
CA ARG A 120 11.98 7.58 -10.96
C ARG A 120 11.18 8.78 -11.40
N VAL A 121 10.17 9.13 -10.61
CA VAL A 121 9.54 10.44 -10.69
C VAL A 121 10.55 11.48 -10.19
N TYR A 122 10.92 12.43 -11.05
CA TYR A 122 11.85 13.50 -10.71
C TYR A 122 11.19 14.87 -10.60
N ASN A 123 9.98 15.02 -11.12
CA ASN A 123 9.21 16.25 -11.05
C ASN A 123 7.72 15.99 -10.90
N MET A 124 7.04 16.85 -10.17
CA MET A 124 5.60 16.81 -9.95
C MET A 124 5.02 18.19 -10.21
N THR A 125 3.95 18.26 -11.00
CA THR A 125 3.27 19.52 -11.34
C THR A 125 1.77 19.37 -11.10
N LYS A 126 1.20 20.24 -10.26
CA LYS A 126 -0.26 20.37 -10.14
C LYS A 126 -0.84 20.87 -11.45
N LEU A 127 -1.95 20.30 -11.90
CA LEU A 127 -2.64 20.70 -13.12
C LEU A 127 -3.67 21.81 -12.88
N ASP A 128 -4.08 21.99 -11.62
CA ASP A 128 -4.90 23.08 -11.13
C ASP A 128 -4.66 23.30 -9.63
N ASP A 129 -5.37 24.27 -9.02
CA ASP A 129 -5.27 24.58 -7.60
C ASP A 129 -6.42 23.99 -6.76
N SER A 130 -7.05 22.91 -7.25
CA SER A 130 -8.08 22.21 -6.47
C SER A 130 -7.50 21.55 -5.21
N ASP A 131 -8.35 21.33 -4.21
CA ASP A 131 -7.96 20.64 -2.97
C ASP A 131 -7.37 19.26 -3.27
N LEU A 132 -7.93 18.54 -4.26
CA LEU A 132 -7.39 17.24 -4.67
C LEU A 132 -5.98 17.36 -5.26
N ALA A 133 -5.71 18.35 -6.12
CA ALA A 133 -4.36 18.58 -6.67
C ALA A 133 -3.36 18.89 -5.55
N ASN A 134 -3.74 19.78 -4.63
CA ASN A 134 -2.94 20.16 -3.47
C ASN A 134 -2.70 18.96 -2.53
N MET A 135 -3.73 18.16 -2.25
CA MET A 135 -3.65 16.95 -1.42
C MET A 135 -2.70 15.91 -2.02
N LEU A 136 -2.79 15.64 -3.31
CA LEU A 136 -1.91 14.69 -3.99
C LEU A 136 -0.47 15.19 -3.98
N TYR A 137 -0.24 16.46 -4.28
CA TYR A 137 1.10 17.05 -4.28
C TYR A 137 1.72 17.00 -2.88
N SER A 138 0.99 17.45 -1.84
CA SER A 138 1.42 17.40 -0.45
C SER A 138 1.75 15.97 0.00
N GLY A 139 0.86 15.01 -0.27
CA GLY A 139 1.06 13.62 0.12
C GLY A 139 2.25 12.97 -0.59
N PHE A 140 2.43 13.23 -1.89
CA PHE A 140 3.53 12.66 -2.66
C PHE A 140 4.89 13.28 -2.28
N SER A 141 4.93 14.56 -1.91
CA SER A 141 6.17 15.20 -1.45
C SER A 141 6.72 14.64 -0.14
N LYS A 142 5.92 13.88 0.60
CA LYS A 142 6.28 13.23 1.87
C LYS A 142 6.70 11.76 1.71
N MET A 143 6.81 11.24 0.47
CA MET A 143 7.21 9.85 0.25
C MET A 143 8.56 9.55 0.89
N GLY A 144 8.64 8.40 1.59
CA GLY A 144 9.83 7.99 2.31
C GLY A 144 9.98 8.57 3.72
N THR A 145 9.13 9.50 4.15
CA THR A 145 9.11 9.94 5.55
C THR A 145 8.90 8.73 6.45
N VAL A 146 9.75 8.57 7.47
CA VAL A 146 9.71 7.43 8.38
C VAL A 146 8.43 7.41 9.22
N TYR A 147 8.00 6.22 9.60
CA TYR A 147 6.88 6.09 10.53
C TYR A 147 7.33 6.36 11.96
N SER A 148 6.70 7.32 12.62
CA SER A 148 6.87 7.55 14.05
C SER A 148 5.60 8.11 14.68
N HIS A 149 5.32 7.72 15.94
CA HIS A 149 4.32 8.37 16.77
C HIS A 149 4.83 9.69 17.34
N ASN A 150 6.15 9.92 17.33
CA ASN A 150 6.74 11.21 17.62
C ASN A 150 6.78 12.04 16.34
N TYR A 151 6.01 13.12 16.30
CA TYR A 151 5.85 13.98 15.13
C TYR A 151 7.15 14.65 14.67
N GLU A 152 8.10 14.86 15.58
CA GLU A 152 9.42 15.45 15.26
C GLU A 152 10.32 14.44 14.52
N GLU A 153 10.05 13.14 14.69
CA GLU A 153 10.87 12.06 14.12
C GLU A 153 10.26 11.48 12.84
N GLY A 154 8.95 11.66 12.63
CA GLY A 154 8.27 11.08 11.49
C GLY A 154 6.74 11.20 11.55
N LEU A 155 6.04 10.48 10.70
CA LEU A 155 4.59 10.55 10.59
C LEU A 155 3.97 9.18 10.79
N ASP A 156 3.07 9.03 11.76
CA ASP A 156 2.15 7.90 11.79
C ASP A 156 1.00 8.09 10.77
N CYS A 157 0.10 7.11 10.65
CA CYS A 157 -0.97 7.16 9.65
C CYS A 157 -1.89 8.38 9.82
N SER A 158 -2.23 8.71 11.05
CA SER A 158 -3.12 9.84 11.37
C SER A 158 -2.44 11.20 11.25
N ASN A 159 -1.17 11.29 11.67
CA ASN A 159 -0.37 12.50 11.51
C ASN A 159 -0.14 12.82 10.04
N TYR A 160 0.14 11.81 9.20
CA TYR A 160 0.30 11.97 7.76
C TYR A 160 -0.95 12.60 7.12
N VAL A 161 -2.14 12.04 7.39
CA VAL A 161 -3.40 12.57 6.85
C VAL A 161 -3.70 13.96 7.38
N SER A 162 -3.55 14.18 8.69
CA SER A 162 -3.81 15.48 9.31
C SER A 162 -2.90 16.59 8.77
N GLU A 163 -1.63 16.26 8.53
CA GLU A 163 -0.69 17.22 7.99
C GLU A 163 -1.04 17.65 6.57
N ILE A 164 -1.37 16.69 5.71
CA ILE A 164 -1.82 16.98 4.34
C ILE A 164 -3.04 17.88 4.35
N LEU A 165 -4.06 17.56 5.15
CA LEU A 165 -5.28 18.36 5.23
C LEU A 165 -5.01 19.78 5.72
N ARG A 166 -4.15 19.93 6.73
CA ARG A 166 -3.76 21.26 7.24
C ARG A 166 -3.00 22.08 6.19
N GLU A 167 -2.09 21.47 5.43
CA GLU A 167 -1.32 22.15 4.39
C GLU A 167 -2.21 22.70 3.25
N ILE A 168 -3.33 22.02 2.98
CA ILE A 168 -4.31 22.49 1.99
C ILE A 168 -5.41 23.40 2.58
N GLY A 169 -5.27 23.79 3.84
CA GLY A 169 -6.23 24.69 4.51
C GLY A 169 -7.45 24.02 5.12
N LEU A 170 -7.54 22.69 5.06
CA LEU A 170 -8.62 21.91 5.67
C LEU A 170 -8.24 21.50 7.09
N ASN A 171 -8.60 22.30 8.08
CA ASN A 171 -8.32 22.02 9.50
C ASN A 171 -9.35 21.06 10.12
N THR A 172 -9.73 20.01 9.40
CA THR A 172 -10.75 19.03 9.80
C THR A 172 -10.37 18.30 11.07
N PHE A 173 -9.08 17.99 11.26
CA PHE A 173 -8.57 17.26 12.41
C PHE A 173 -7.59 18.12 13.20
N SER A 174 -7.96 18.46 14.43
CA SER A 174 -7.09 19.27 15.30
C SER A 174 -5.82 18.51 15.71
N LYS A 175 -4.81 19.28 16.18
CA LYS A 175 -3.56 18.68 16.70
C LYS A 175 -3.79 17.74 17.88
N ASP A 176 -4.85 17.94 18.65
CA ASP A 176 -5.16 17.17 19.86
C ASP A 176 -5.99 15.91 19.54
N GLU A 177 -6.46 15.77 18.31
CA GLU A 177 -7.30 14.66 17.85
C GLU A 177 -6.59 13.73 16.83
N ARG A 178 -5.30 13.54 17.00
CA ARG A 178 -4.43 12.85 16.05
C ARG A 178 -4.46 11.34 16.15
N THR A 179 -5.63 10.72 16.14
CA THR A 179 -5.71 9.25 16.00
C THR A 179 -6.70 8.92 14.90
N SER A 180 -6.44 7.85 14.17
CA SER A 180 -7.36 7.37 13.13
C SER A 180 -8.78 7.12 13.68
N GLN A 181 -8.89 6.72 14.94
CA GLN A 181 -10.18 6.56 15.62
C GLN A 181 -10.91 7.91 15.79
N LYS A 182 -10.22 8.93 16.32
CA LYS A 182 -10.82 10.26 16.51
C LYS A 182 -11.23 10.90 15.20
N HIS A 183 -10.43 10.72 14.15
CA HIS A 183 -10.80 11.15 12.80
C HIS A 183 -12.08 10.46 12.31
N ALA A 184 -12.22 9.16 12.52
CA ALA A 184 -13.42 8.42 12.14
C ALA A 184 -14.65 8.87 12.94
N ILE A 185 -14.52 9.08 14.25
CA ILE A 185 -15.60 9.61 15.11
C ILE A 185 -16.05 10.99 14.61
N TYR A 186 -15.10 11.87 14.30
CA TYR A 186 -15.42 13.19 13.74
C TYR A 186 -16.24 13.07 12.45
N CYS A 187 -15.84 12.19 11.54
CA CYS A 187 -16.55 11.97 10.29
C CYS A 187 -17.98 11.44 10.52
N GLU A 188 -18.19 10.53 11.47
CA GLU A 188 -19.52 10.04 11.83
C GLU A 188 -20.40 11.14 12.42
N GLN A 189 -19.90 11.89 13.40
CA GLN A 189 -20.64 12.95 14.08
C GLN A 189 -21.04 14.10 13.15
N ASN A 190 -20.29 14.32 12.08
CA ASN A 190 -20.53 15.37 11.10
C ASN A 190 -21.20 14.86 9.81
N ASN A 191 -21.67 13.60 9.76
CA ASN A 191 -22.31 12.98 8.60
C ASN A 191 -21.45 13.05 7.33
N LEU A 192 -20.13 12.88 7.45
CA LEU A 192 -19.17 12.94 6.37
C LEU A 192 -18.85 11.56 5.76
N THR A 193 -19.61 10.54 6.10
CA THR A 193 -19.39 9.18 5.62
C THR A 193 -20.01 8.96 4.24
N GLU A 194 -19.34 8.16 3.42
CA GLU A 194 -19.74 7.82 2.06
C GLU A 194 -19.79 6.31 1.82
N SER A 195 -20.51 5.90 0.79
CA SER A 195 -20.57 4.50 0.37
C SER A 195 -19.28 4.13 -0.37
N LYS A 196 -18.78 2.91 -0.12
CA LYS A 196 -17.66 2.32 -0.87
C LYS A 196 -17.85 2.31 -2.38
N LYS A 197 -19.11 2.28 -2.84
CA LYS A 197 -19.47 2.32 -4.27
C LYS A 197 -19.14 3.66 -4.92
N ASN A 198 -19.02 4.71 -4.11
CA ASN A 198 -18.75 6.07 -4.55
C ASN A 198 -17.29 6.49 -4.34
N LEU A 199 -16.39 5.54 -4.10
CA LEU A 199 -14.97 5.81 -3.81
C LEU A 199 -14.32 6.63 -4.93
N GLN A 200 -13.79 7.79 -4.58
CA GLN A 200 -13.11 8.72 -5.50
C GLN A 200 -11.76 9.17 -4.94
N PRO A 201 -10.82 9.57 -5.82
CA PRO A 201 -9.56 10.14 -5.37
C PRO A 201 -9.76 11.32 -4.41
N GLY A 202 -8.99 11.35 -3.33
CA GLY A 202 -9.13 12.30 -2.22
C GLY A 202 -9.95 11.78 -1.05
N ASP A 203 -10.64 10.65 -1.20
CA ASP A 203 -11.36 10.04 -0.09
C ASP A 203 -10.41 9.51 0.98
N ILE A 204 -10.75 9.75 2.25
CA ILE A 204 -10.01 9.25 3.41
C ILE A 204 -10.65 7.95 3.87
N LEU A 205 -9.84 6.91 4.01
CA LEU A 205 -10.24 5.56 4.32
C LEU A 205 -9.83 5.18 5.74
N PHE A 206 -10.78 4.67 6.51
CA PHE A 206 -10.54 4.17 7.86
C PHE A 206 -10.65 2.65 7.89
N TYR A 207 -9.62 1.97 8.37
CA TYR A 207 -9.52 0.52 8.36
C TYR A 207 -9.94 -0.06 9.70
N ASN A 208 -10.89 -1.00 9.64
CA ASN A 208 -11.34 -1.76 10.79
C ASN A 208 -10.41 -2.95 11.06
N ASN A 209 -9.93 -3.07 12.30
CA ASN A 209 -9.14 -4.22 12.74
C ASN A 209 -9.82 -4.92 13.92
N THR A 210 -10.68 -5.88 13.64
CA THR A 210 -11.37 -6.70 14.63
C THR A 210 -10.48 -7.69 15.37
N ASN A 211 -9.25 -7.90 14.90
CA ASN A 211 -8.26 -8.82 15.48
C ASN A 211 -7.18 -8.11 16.30
N CYS A 212 -7.47 -6.93 16.83
CA CYS A 212 -6.47 -6.20 17.61
C CYS A 212 -6.10 -6.96 18.89
N SER A 213 -4.82 -6.84 19.29
CA SER A 213 -4.30 -7.53 20.47
C SER A 213 -5.05 -7.18 21.77
N ASN A 214 -5.61 -5.98 21.88
CA ASN A 214 -6.35 -5.52 23.04
C ASN A 214 -7.68 -6.27 23.20
N ILE A 215 -8.39 -6.60 22.11
CA ILE A 215 -9.59 -7.44 22.17
C ILE A 215 -9.24 -8.82 22.71
N LYS A 216 -8.14 -9.41 22.21
CA LYS A 216 -7.69 -10.74 22.65
C LYS A 216 -7.25 -10.74 24.10
N LYS A 217 -6.63 -9.68 24.59
CA LYS A 217 -6.07 -9.59 25.93
C LYS A 217 -7.07 -9.12 26.98
N TYR A 218 -7.94 -8.17 26.64
CA TYR A 218 -8.80 -7.45 27.60
C TYR A 218 -10.29 -7.58 27.30
N GLY A 219 -10.68 -8.29 26.24
CA GLY A 219 -12.08 -8.41 25.81
C GLY A 219 -12.68 -7.13 25.21
N HIS A 220 -11.93 -6.03 25.19
CA HIS A 220 -12.36 -4.75 24.60
C HIS A 220 -11.19 -4.03 23.93
N CYS A 221 -11.50 -3.08 23.09
CA CYS A 221 -10.52 -2.22 22.42
C CYS A 221 -10.89 -0.76 22.67
N SER A 222 -9.94 0.02 23.21
CA SER A 222 -10.11 1.47 23.42
C SER A 222 -10.31 2.25 22.11
N ARG A 223 -10.11 1.59 20.96
CA ARG A 223 -10.33 2.15 19.62
C ARG A 223 -11.64 1.68 18.98
N ALA A 224 -12.56 1.12 19.76
CA ALA A 224 -13.90 0.81 19.31
C ALA A 224 -14.72 2.10 19.12
N LEU A 225 -15.49 2.15 18.04
CA LEU A 225 -16.54 3.14 17.81
C LEU A 225 -17.87 2.60 18.37
N GLU A 226 -18.88 3.46 18.53
CA GLU A 226 -20.22 3.07 18.99
C GLU A 226 -20.88 2.06 18.05
N ASN A 227 -20.59 2.12 16.75
CA ASN A 227 -21.06 1.16 15.75
C ASN A 227 -20.29 -0.17 15.75
N GLY A 228 -19.37 -0.40 16.68
CA GLY A 228 -18.60 -1.65 16.83
C GLY A 228 -17.36 -1.75 15.92
N MET A 229 -17.02 -0.74 15.16
CA MET A 229 -15.75 -0.72 14.41
C MET A 229 -14.55 -0.39 15.30
N HIS A 230 -13.41 -0.98 14.98
CA HIS A 230 -12.14 -0.79 15.68
C HIS A 230 -11.14 -0.16 14.71
N VAL A 231 -11.15 1.17 14.63
CA VAL A 231 -10.32 1.92 13.66
C VAL A 231 -8.88 2.00 14.13
N HIS A 232 -7.98 1.38 13.39
CA HIS A 232 -6.56 1.31 13.71
C HIS A 232 -5.65 1.94 12.66
N HIS A 233 -6.20 2.30 11.50
CA HIS A 233 -5.42 2.83 10.41
C HIS A 233 -6.24 3.79 9.55
N VAL A 234 -5.56 4.75 8.91
CA VAL A 234 -6.14 5.70 7.98
C VAL A 234 -5.22 5.87 6.77
N ALA A 235 -5.82 6.04 5.60
CA ALA A 235 -5.12 6.25 4.33
C ALA A 235 -5.93 7.19 3.44
N ILE A 236 -5.32 7.69 2.35
CA ILE A 236 -5.99 8.49 1.32
C ILE A 236 -6.03 7.69 0.02
N TYR A 237 -7.22 7.58 -0.58
CA TYR A 237 -7.37 6.98 -1.89
C TYR A 237 -6.91 7.95 -2.98
N ILE A 238 -6.07 7.49 -3.89
CA ILE A 238 -5.49 8.33 -4.96
C ILE A 238 -5.96 7.93 -6.36
N GLY A 239 -6.96 7.05 -6.41
CA GLY A 239 -7.45 6.51 -7.68
C GLY A 239 -6.74 5.22 -8.07
N ASP A 240 -7.27 4.55 -9.09
CA ASP A 240 -6.60 3.44 -9.75
C ASP A 240 -6.29 2.22 -8.85
N GLY A 241 -7.11 2.03 -7.80
CA GLY A 241 -6.88 0.98 -6.80
C GLY A 241 -5.65 1.22 -5.92
N LYS A 242 -5.20 2.47 -5.79
CA LYS A 242 -4.05 2.87 -5.01
C LYS A 242 -4.42 3.78 -3.84
N ILE A 243 -3.66 3.67 -2.78
CA ILE A 243 -3.70 4.53 -1.61
C ILE A 243 -2.33 5.14 -1.35
N MET A 244 -2.31 6.29 -0.70
CA MET A 244 -1.13 6.82 -0.03
C MET A 244 -1.37 6.77 1.48
N GLU A 245 -0.38 6.28 2.22
CA GLU A 245 -0.48 6.02 3.66
C GLU A 245 0.86 6.16 4.34
N SER A 246 0.88 6.37 5.66
CA SER A 246 2.04 6.07 6.49
C SER A 246 1.76 4.83 7.32
N THR A 247 2.67 3.85 7.31
CA THR A 247 2.48 2.56 7.99
C THR A 247 3.70 2.15 8.79
N SER A 248 3.48 1.53 9.95
CA SER A 248 4.54 1.07 10.85
C SER A 248 5.35 -0.12 10.30
N GLY A 249 4.95 -0.69 9.18
CA GLY A 249 5.63 -1.85 8.62
C GLY A 249 5.73 -3.01 9.63
N VAL A 250 4.62 -3.40 10.23
CA VAL A 250 4.52 -4.38 11.36
C VAL A 250 5.15 -5.75 11.06
N ASN A 251 5.74 -5.94 9.91
CA ASN A 251 6.54 -7.12 9.61
C ASN A 251 7.93 -6.68 9.19
N LYS A 252 8.91 -7.22 9.87
CA LYS A 252 10.36 -7.06 9.62
C LYS A 252 10.81 -7.40 8.18
N ASP A 253 9.90 -7.83 7.33
CA ASP A 253 10.08 -8.11 5.90
C ASP A 253 9.73 -6.91 4.99
N TYR A 254 9.27 -5.78 5.53
CA TYR A 254 9.12 -4.53 4.77
C TYR A 254 10.39 -3.72 4.90
N GLU A 255 10.97 -3.40 3.77
CA GLU A 255 12.19 -2.57 3.74
C GLU A 255 11.95 -1.17 4.32
N HIS A 256 10.69 -0.68 4.37
CA HIS A 256 10.40 0.66 4.89
C HIS A 256 9.05 0.76 5.60
N ALA A 257 9.12 1.07 6.89
CA ALA A 257 8.03 1.69 7.63
C ALA A 257 8.02 3.19 7.28
N GLY A 258 6.89 3.75 6.94
CA GLY A 258 6.76 5.17 6.61
C GLY A 258 5.71 5.45 5.54
N VAL A 259 5.84 6.63 4.95
CA VAL A 259 4.95 7.12 3.90
C VAL A 259 5.21 6.38 2.58
N ARG A 260 4.14 5.82 2.00
CA ARG A 260 4.23 5.01 0.78
C ARG A 260 2.97 5.07 -0.07
N ILE A 261 3.10 4.64 -1.33
CA ILE A 261 1.98 4.29 -2.22
C ILE A 261 1.82 2.77 -2.21
N TYR A 262 0.59 2.29 -1.96
CA TYR A 262 0.30 0.87 -1.91
C TYR A 262 -1.03 0.53 -2.59
N ASN A 263 -1.30 -0.76 -2.78
CA ASN A 263 -2.57 -1.21 -3.32
C ASN A 263 -3.68 -1.07 -2.28
N LEU A 264 -4.84 -0.59 -2.69
CA LEU A 264 -6.05 -0.63 -1.88
C LEU A 264 -6.37 -2.08 -1.50
N SER A 265 -6.50 -2.36 -0.20
CA SER A 265 -6.93 -3.68 0.27
C SER A 265 -8.43 -3.86 0.08
N GLN A 266 -8.82 -4.91 -0.64
CA GLN A 266 -10.24 -5.22 -0.87
C GLN A 266 -10.93 -5.87 0.35
N SER A 267 -10.15 -6.47 1.26
CA SER A 267 -10.65 -7.17 2.44
C SER A 267 -10.96 -6.26 3.64
N SER A 268 -10.53 -5.00 3.61
CA SER A 268 -10.70 -4.08 4.73
C SER A 268 -12.07 -3.42 4.69
N THR A 269 -12.75 -3.44 5.84
CA THR A 269 -13.96 -2.62 6.05
C THR A 269 -13.51 -1.21 6.38
N TYR A 270 -14.02 -0.19 5.68
CA TYR A 270 -13.62 1.19 5.88
C TYR A 270 -14.80 2.16 5.76
N TYR A 271 -14.69 3.28 6.48
CA TYR A 271 -15.46 4.48 6.24
C TYR A 271 -14.77 5.32 5.20
N ILE A 272 -15.54 6.09 4.46
CA ILE A 272 -15.04 7.03 3.50
C ILE A 272 -15.43 8.43 3.97
N TYR A 273 -14.46 9.29 4.05
CA TYR A 273 -14.62 10.72 4.22
C TYR A 273 -14.15 11.45 2.97
N SER A 274 -15.03 12.22 2.34
CA SER A 274 -14.70 13.01 1.16
C SER A 274 -14.17 14.36 1.56
N ALA A 275 -12.84 14.50 1.61
CA ALA A 275 -12.19 15.76 1.99
C ALA A 275 -11.92 16.71 0.82
N ALA A 276 -11.83 16.17 -0.40
CA ALA A 276 -11.40 16.91 -1.59
C ALA A 276 -12.39 16.83 -2.76
N ARG A 277 -13.66 16.69 -2.46
CA ARG A 277 -14.75 16.73 -3.45
C ARG A 277 -15.30 18.12 -3.65
#